data_57db293c9c9e61653eb03acad3559777
#
_entry.id   57db293c9c9e61653eb03acad3559777
#
_cell.length_a   1.000
_cell.length_b   1.000
_cell.length_c   1.000
_cell.angle_alpha   90.00
_cell.angle_beta   90.00
_cell.angle_gamma   90.00
#
_symmetry.space_group_name_H-M   'P 1'
#
loop_
_entity.id
_entity.type
_entity.pdbx_description
1 polymer ?
#
loop_
_entity_poly.entity_id
_entity_poly.type
_entity_poly.pdbx_seq_one_letter_code
_entity_poly.pdbx_strand_id
1 'polypeptide(L)'
;DCVAGGQVDNAVFWPLSAKEAIAVNNDLRALDPAHPNWVTTGWWLRSPGSDKYHLAVVRSEGSVQYSGYSVLIFNNYRTVRPAFNLNMNSVLFASAAVGGKPDGGLTEVSKYSGNEWKLTLLDSRRNFAVTEKTVSAAPDDTVTLNYKGATTGKNEYISVILADNNGAQYYGRVAQPTTESGTVEIKIPSDIAPGDYTMKVFSEQYNGDCKTDLASAFADVTLTVESQPDEQFTLAPGGRYYFDLSAMDIPGTVNSNLPDSTLHYVPFTYAGTVDAYVLKPASNHVEDSSEQASVTKDKNAQYGYAYEHSLFIADYRVTTDISWIDLNNAGFIFGKTNTAGGINYTLRAPTMGSIYKSPMRGVPANNEWDQILTKNSDFIKELGNNHNISLFWGQDTSRSYDFKIRKTTRNSVNNFMGTTESSSYGICFRPVLELPTDLAADSLKIVELRTGKFMPGEQQNWINIIVKKGESFTAPSAEGLPRPDGISADAQLYWSDENGNCYKPGDTVPADVSRLSITGDYEVIYLPGTYGTGSAMTDMKPHNNILTLRGALFTRAGYTQVGWSTVDGGEKVYGFEDVYTQNEALTLYPVWNANQYTITFDTAGGSEIAPITQDYGTEITA
;
A
#
# COMPACT_ATOMS: atom_id res chain seq x y z
N ASP A 1 23.75 -23.73 -75.24
CA ASP A 1 24.70 -23.44 -74.13
C ASP A 1 24.31 -22.14 -73.45
N CYS A 2 23.70 -22.25 -72.28
CA CYS A 2 23.43 -21.08 -71.44
C CYS A 2 24.74 -20.63 -70.82
N VAL A 3 25.29 -19.51 -71.27
CA VAL A 3 26.45 -18.92 -70.66
C VAL A 3 26.04 -18.19 -69.41
N ALA A 4 26.61 -18.56 -68.27
CA ALA A 4 26.46 -17.77 -67.07
C ALA A 4 26.91 -16.32 -67.33
N GLY A 5 26.10 -15.36 -66.98
CA GLY A 5 26.51 -13.97 -67.02
C GLY A 5 27.81 -13.78 -66.22
N GLY A 6 28.64 -12.81 -66.59
CA GLY A 6 29.90 -12.56 -65.93
C GLY A 6 29.70 -12.31 -64.41
N GLN A 7 30.73 -12.58 -63.66
CA GLN A 7 30.75 -12.31 -62.22
C GLN A 7 30.59 -10.78 -62.02
N VAL A 8 29.67 -10.43 -61.14
CA VAL A 8 29.54 -9.04 -60.68
C VAL A 8 30.23 -8.92 -59.34
N ASP A 9 31.35 -8.27 -59.31
CA ASP A 9 32.13 -8.02 -58.08
C ASP A 9 31.41 -6.99 -57.22
N ASN A 10 31.43 -7.15 -55.89
CA ASN A 10 30.86 -6.26 -54.91
C ASN A 10 29.32 -6.08 -54.98
N ALA A 11 28.60 -7.03 -55.57
CA ALA A 11 27.13 -7.00 -55.51
C ALA A 11 26.63 -7.20 -54.08
N VAL A 12 25.94 -6.20 -53.52
CA VAL A 12 25.33 -6.24 -52.18
C VAL A 12 23.98 -6.98 -52.23
N PHE A 13 23.25 -6.81 -53.32
CA PHE A 13 21.97 -7.46 -53.59
C PHE A 13 22.00 -8.20 -54.91
N TRP A 14 21.37 -9.38 -54.92
CA TRP A 14 21.25 -10.19 -56.13
C TRP A 14 19.94 -11.02 -56.13
N PRO A 15 19.42 -11.44 -57.28
CA PRO A 15 18.38 -12.43 -57.35
C PRO A 15 18.90 -13.82 -56.90
N LEU A 16 18.05 -14.63 -56.24
CA LEU A 16 18.42 -16.00 -55.87
C LEU A 16 18.65 -16.86 -57.11
N SER A 17 19.53 -17.84 -57.01
CA SER A 17 19.56 -18.99 -57.94
C SER A 17 18.35 -19.92 -57.72
N ALA A 18 18.06 -20.77 -58.67
CA ALA A 18 17.01 -21.79 -58.52
C ALA A 18 17.30 -22.73 -57.35
N LYS A 19 18.58 -23.07 -57.10
CA LYS A 19 18.99 -23.90 -55.97
C LYS A 19 18.74 -23.21 -54.61
N GLU A 20 19.09 -21.92 -54.52
CA GLU A 20 18.87 -21.11 -53.30
C GLU A 20 17.37 -20.91 -53.09
N ALA A 21 16.61 -20.63 -54.16
CA ALA A 21 15.18 -20.44 -54.05
C ALA A 21 14.46 -21.69 -53.52
N ILE A 22 14.87 -22.91 -53.94
CA ILE A 22 14.29 -24.16 -53.43
C ILE A 22 14.57 -24.35 -51.94
N ALA A 23 15.73 -23.91 -51.45
CA ALA A 23 16.08 -24.01 -50.05
C ALA A 23 15.19 -23.12 -49.13
N VAL A 24 14.52 -22.13 -49.72
CA VAL A 24 13.53 -21.30 -48.99
C VAL A 24 12.17 -22.03 -48.98
N ASN A 25 11.44 -21.95 -47.86
CA ASN A 25 10.10 -22.54 -47.74
C ASN A 25 9.16 -21.99 -48.84
N ASN A 26 8.27 -22.86 -49.35
CA ASN A 26 7.32 -22.51 -50.42
C ASN A 26 6.44 -21.29 -50.07
N ASP A 27 5.94 -21.23 -48.84
CA ASP A 27 5.10 -20.13 -48.39
C ASP A 27 5.84 -18.80 -48.38
N LEU A 28 7.14 -18.80 -48.11
CA LEU A 28 7.99 -17.60 -48.17
C LEU A 28 8.37 -17.24 -49.61
N ARG A 29 8.31 -18.17 -50.56
CA ARG A 29 8.56 -17.93 -51.98
C ARG A 29 7.33 -17.38 -52.71
N ALA A 30 6.13 -17.75 -52.27
CA ALA A 30 4.89 -17.30 -52.87
C ALA A 30 4.77 -15.75 -52.78
N LEU A 31 4.04 -15.18 -53.71
CA LEU A 31 3.66 -13.76 -53.63
C LEU A 31 2.55 -13.61 -52.59
N ASP A 32 2.58 -12.51 -51.84
CA ASP A 32 1.62 -12.21 -50.79
C ASP A 32 0.18 -12.20 -51.33
N PRO A 33 -0.73 -13.08 -50.87
CA PRO A 33 -2.12 -13.09 -51.26
C PRO A 33 -2.89 -11.80 -50.91
N ALA A 34 -2.39 -10.98 -50.01
CA ALA A 34 -2.98 -9.70 -49.63
C ALA A 34 -2.88 -8.64 -50.75
N HIS A 35 -2.07 -8.90 -51.81
CA HIS A 35 -1.94 -8.01 -52.95
C HIS A 35 -2.33 -8.70 -54.27
N PRO A 36 -3.62 -9.09 -54.43
CA PRO A 36 -4.08 -9.89 -55.59
C PRO A 36 -3.88 -9.23 -56.95
N ASN A 37 -3.73 -7.92 -57.00
CA ASN A 37 -3.48 -7.16 -58.24
C ASN A 37 -2.02 -7.24 -58.74
N TRP A 38 -1.11 -7.81 -57.98
CA TRP A 38 0.31 -8.04 -58.34
C TRP A 38 0.53 -9.45 -58.86
N VAL A 39 -0.49 -10.18 -59.08
CA VAL A 39 -0.63 -11.64 -59.06
C VAL A 39 -0.19 -12.34 -60.31
N THR A 40 0.27 -11.68 -61.34
CA THR A 40 0.21 -12.43 -62.58
C THR A 40 1.46 -13.21 -62.94
N THR A 41 2.64 -12.95 -62.32
CA THR A 41 3.84 -13.50 -63.01
C THR A 41 5.01 -14.02 -62.15
N GLY A 42 5.00 -13.91 -60.82
CA GLY A 42 6.13 -14.34 -60.02
C GLY A 42 7.37 -13.44 -60.14
N TRP A 43 8.56 -13.95 -59.80
CA TRP A 43 9.78 -13.19 -59.77
C TRP A 43 10.99 -13.91 -60.39
N TRP A 44 11.95 -13.13 -60.91
CA TRP A 44 13.11 -13.65 -61.63
C TRP A 44 14.14 -14.26 -60.68
N LEU A 45 14.74 -15.37 -61.14
CA LEU A 45 15.95 -15.98 -60.58
C LEU A 45 17.14 -15.69 -61.47
N ARG A 46 18.36 -15.78 -60.91
CA ARG A 46 19.60 -15.62 -61.69
C ARG A 46 20.04 -16.87 -62.46
N SER A 47 19.35 -18.01 -62.22
CA SER A 47 19.65 -19.26 -62.94
C SER A 47 19.16 -19.21 -64.37
N PRO A 48 19.96 -19.65 -65.36
CA PRO A 48 19.50 -19.79 -66.73
C PRO A 48 18.33 -20.75 -66.85
N GLY A 49 17.44 -20.56 -67.79
CA GLY A 49 16.34 -21.42 -68.11
C GLY A 49 16.68 -22.47 -69.18
N SER A 50 15.69 -22.83 -70.04
CA SER A 50 15.88 -23.89 -71.05
C SER A 50 16.82 -23.52 -72.17
N ASP A 51 17.00 -22.24 -72.47
CA ASP A 51 17.90 -21.74 -73.50
C ASP A 51 18.41 -20.33 -73.21
N LYS A 52 19.17 -19.73 -74.13
CA LYS A 52 19.78 -18.41 -73.98
C LYS A 52 18.81 -17.23 -73.80
N TYR A 53 17.53 -17.46 -74.09
CA TYR A 53 16.46 -16.43 -73.99
C TYR A 53 15.58 -16.64 -72.76
N HIS A 54 15.85 -17.65 -71.93
CA HIS A 54 15.03 -17.98 -70.80
C HIS A 54 15.82 -17.88 -69.49
N LEU A 55 15.20 -17.33 -68.46
CA LEU A 55 15.68 -17.39 -67.06
C LEU A 55 14.65 -18.12 -66.19
N ALA A 56 15.17 -18.88 -65.21
CA ALA A 56 14.35 -19.52 -64.22
C ALA A 56 13.57 -18.49 -63.40
N VAL A 57 12.41 -18.87 -62.94
CA VAL A 57 11.51 -18.01 -62.19
C VAL A 57 10.88 -18.75 -61.02
N VAL A 58 10.41 -18.01 -60.02
CA VAL A 58 9.43 -18.44 -59.04
C VAL A 58 8.08 -17.94 -59.49
N ARG A 59 7.08 -18.81 -59.55
CA ARG A 59 5.68 -18.45 -59.87
C ARG A 59 4.98 -17.82 -58.65
N SER A 60 3.83 -17.22 -58.90
CA SER A 60 3.03 -16.57 -57.83
C SER A 60 2.70 -17.50 -56.66
N GLU A 61 2.50 -18.76 -56.91
CA GLU A 61 2.21 -19.81 -55.91
C GLU A 61 3.47 -20.37 -55.23
N GLY A 62 4.65 -19.81 -55.49
CA GLY A 62 5.92 -20.20 -54.87
C GLY A 62 6.65 -21.37 -55.54
N SER A 63 6.12 -22.00 -56.56
CA SER A 63 6.82 -23.08 -57.29
C SER A 63 7.97 -22.54 -58.15
N VAL A 64 9.09 -23.28 -58.19
CA VAL A 64 10.26 -22.90 -59.00
C VAL A 64 10.14 -23.53 -60.37
N GLN A 65 10.11 -22.73 -61.43
CA GLN A 65 10.11 -23.16 -62.82
C GLN A 65 11.50 -23.07 -63.42
N TYR A 66 12.15 -24.20 -63.62
CA TYR A 66 13.52 -24.28 -64.11
C TYR A 66 13.65 -23.97 -65.62
N SER A 67 12.66 -24.36 -66.43
CA SER A 67 12.68 -24.04 -67.87
C SER A 67 12.60 -22.53 -68.11
N GLY A 68 12.06 -21.81 -67.12
CA GLY A 68 12.03 -20.36 -67.09
C GLY A 68 11.01 -19.76 -68.09
N TYR A 69 11.13 -18.45 -68.24
CA TYR A 69 10.34 -17.64 -69.17
C TYR A 69 11.29 -16.78 -70.01
N SER A 70 10.84 -16.45 -71.20
CA SER A 70 11.60 -15.64 -72.11
C SER A 70 11.81 -14.22 -71.61
N VAL A 71 13.07 -13.76 -71.65
CA VAL A 71 13.43 -12.39 -71.29
C VAL A 71 13.16 -11.40 -72.43
N LEU A 72 12.76 -11.90 -73.63
CA LEU A 72 12.49 -11.07 -74.80
C LEU A 72 11.00 -10.63 -74.93
N ILE A 73 10.14 -11.05 -74.03
CA ILE A 73 8.72 -10.70 -74.12
C ILE A 73 8.45 -9.43 -73.34
N PHE A 74 8.07 -8.36 -74.02
CA PHE A 74 7.83 -7.01 -73.47
C PHE A 74 6.70 -6.92 -72.48
N ASN A 75 5.86 -7.94 -72.29
CA ASN A 75 4.73 -7.95 -71.37
C ASN A 75 4.98 -8.76 -70.10
N ASN A 76 6.19 -8.87 -69.69
CA ASN A 76 6.53 -9.62 -68.47
C ASN A 76 6.45 -8.74 -67.23
N TYR A 77 5.33 -8.77 -66.54
CA TYR A 77 5.12 -8.12 -65.21
C TYR A 77 5.84 -8.85 -64.07
N ARG A 78 7.04 -9.42 -64.31
CA ARG A 78 7.80 -10.11 -63.26
C ARG A 78 8.60 -9.16 -62.42
N THR A 79 8.64 -9.43 -61.13
CA THR A 79 9.37 -8.62 -60.15
C THR A 79 10.77 -9.21 -59.88
N VAL A 80 11.57 -8.46 -59.18
CA VAL A 80 12.85 -8.94 -58.67
C VAL A 80 12.72 -9.01 -57.14
N ARG A 81 13.04 -10.13 -56.57
CA ARG A 81 13.21 -10.30 -55.13
C ARG A 81 14.70 -10.34 -54.81
N PRO A 82 15.27 -9.28 -54.31
CA PRO A 82 16.69 -9.23 -53.98
C PRO A 82 16.98 -10.07 -52.72
N ALA A 83 18.11 -10.78 -52.77
CA ALA A 83 18.72 -11.40 -51.59
C ALA A 83 20.05 -10.68 -51.26
N PHE A 84 20.50 -10.82 -50.06
CA PHE A 84 21.78 -10.36 -49.60
C PHE A 84 22.32 -11.27 -48.48
N ASN A 85 23.63 -11.28 -48.29
CA ASN A 85 24.27 -11.95 -47.16
C ASN A 85 24.33 -11.00 -45.96
N LEU A 86 23.81 -11.42 -44.85
CA LEU A 86 23.91 -10.70 -43.60
C LEU A 86 25.11 -11.19 -42.79
N ASN A 87 25.99 -10.28 -42.40
CA ASN A 87 27.02 -10.59 -41.43
C ASN A 87 26.39 -10.72 -40.04
N MET A 88 26.17 -11.95 -39.60
CA MET A 88 25.54 -12.22 -38.31
C MET A 88 26.31 -11.67 -37.12
N ASN A 89 27.65 -11.48 -37.24
CA ASN A 89 28.46 -10.85 -36.18
C ASN A 89 28.15 -9.35 -35.98
N SER A 90 27.47 -8.74 -36.95
CA SER A 90 27.06 -7.33 -36.86
C SER A 90 25.60 -7.18 -36.35
N VAL A 91 24.88 -8.27 -36.16
CA VAL A 91 23.50 -8.24 -35.63
C VAL A 91 23.55 -8.39 -34.12
N LEU A 92 23.12 -7.38 -33.41
CA LEU A 92 22.98 -7.44 -31.94
C LEU A 92 21.73 -8.21 -31.54
N PHE A 93 20.59 -7.86 -32.14
CA PHE A 93 19.31 -8.53 -31.94
C PHE A 93 18.31 -8.17 -33.04
N ALA A 94 17.19 -8.92 -33.08
CA ALA A 94 16.07 -8.65 -33.96
C ALA A 94 14.79 -8.47 -33.14
N SER A 95 13.88 -7.64 -33.64
CA SER A 95 12.56 -7.42 -33.05
C SER A 95 11.48 -7.45 -34.14
N ALA A 96 10.20 -7.42 -33.78
CA ALA A 96 9.13 -7.21 -34.73
C ALA A 96 9.37 -5.91 -35.52
N ALA A 97 9.08 -5.90 -36.82
CA ALA A 97 9.30 -4.73 -37.68
C ALA A 97 8.47 -3.52 -37.27
N VAL A 98 7.26 -3.75 -36.75
CA VAL A 98 6.34 -2.73 -36.25
C VAL A 98 6.06 -2.98 -34.77
N GLY A 99 6.18 -1.95 -33.93
CA GLY A 99 5.84 -2.01 -32.51
C GLY A 99 6.74 -2.89 -31.65
N GLY A 100 7.80 -3.52 -32.20
CA GLY A 100 8.69 -4.42 -31.46
C GLY A 100 9.67 -3.75 -30.53
N LYS A 101 9.67 -2.41 -30.48
CA LYS A 101 10.53 -1.59 -29.62
C LYS A 101 9.71 -0.47 -28.99
N PRO A 102 9.04 -0.70 -27.88
CA PRO A 102 8.24 0.31 -27.20
C PRO A 102 9.12 1.45 -26.68
N ASP A 103 8.52 2.63 -26.57
CA ASP A 103 9.09 3.82 -25.97
C ASP A 103 8.77 3.85 -24.47
N GLY A 104 9.70 4.37 -23.67
CA GLY A 104 9.54 4.48 -22.24
C GLY A 104 10.19 3.33 -21.45
N GLY A 105 9.62 2.98 -20.28
CA GLY A 105 10.17 2.00 -19.38
C GLY A 105 10.25 0.58 -19.93
N LEU A 106 10.81 -0.32 -19.14
CA LEU A 106 10.95 -1.74 -19.48
C LEU A 106 9.57 -2.39 -19.64
N THR A 107 9.36 -3.03 -20.78
CA THR A 107 8.12 -3.76 -21.13
C THR A 107 8.46 -5.19 -21.48
N GLU A 108 7.62 -6.14 -21.07
CA GLU A 108 7.81 -7.55 -21.37
C GLU A 108 7.90 -7.81 -22.89
N VAL A 109 8.87 -8.61 -23.30
CA VAL A 109 9.08 -8.98 -24.70
C VAL A 109 8.17 -10.16 -25.05
N SER A 110 7.11 -9.88 -25.79
CA SER A 110 6.23 -10.94 -26.32
C SER A 110 6.94 -11.74 -27.41
N LYS A 111 6.69 -13.05 -27.43
CA LYS A 111 7.22 -13.94 -28.48
C LYS A 111 6.60 -13.56 -29.82
N TYR A 112 7.44 -13.03 -30.73
CA TYR A 112 6.99 -12.65 -32.07
C TYR A 112 6.90 -13.86 -32.99
N SER A 113 5.76 -14.07 -33.60
CA SER A 113 5.47 -15.16 -34.55
C SER A 113 5.28 -14.71 -36.00
N GLY A 114 5.51 -13.41 -36.27
CA GLY A 114 5.37 -12.86 -37.63
C GLY A 114 6.61 -13.07 -38.50
N ASN A 115 6.53 -12.64 -39.75
CA ASN A 115 7.56 -12.83 -40.78
C ASN A 115 8.39 -11.58 -41.06
N GLU A 116 8.04 -10.44 -40.48
CA GLU A 116 8.71 -9.16 -40.72
C GLU A 116 9.55 -8.76 -39.51
N TRP A 117 10.85 -8.70 -39.72
CA TRP A 117 11.82 -8.47 -38.66
C TRP A 117 12.57 -7.16 -38.87
N LYS A 118 12.77 -6.44 -37.79
CA LYS A 118 13.64 -5.29 -37.68
C LYS A 118 14.96 -5.72 -37.05
N LEU A 119 16.07 -5.31 -37.66
CA LEU A 119 17.41 -5.61 -37.17
C LEU A 119 17.98 -4.42 -36.41
N THR A 120 18.71 -4.69 -35.33
CA THR A 120 19.61 -3.74 -34.67
C THR A 120 21.02 -4.19 -34.89
N LEU A 121 21.80 -3.33 -35.57
CA LEU A 121 23.17 -3.63 -35.97
C LEU A 121 24.19 -2.90 -35.07
N LEU A 122 25.31 -3.58 -34.82
CA LEU A 122 26.42 -3.01 -34.11
C LEU A 122 27.08 -1.90 -34.94
N ASP A 123 27.10 -0.70 -34.37
CA ASP A 123 27.94 0.41 -34.85
C ASP A 123 29.19 0.53 -33.95
N SER A 124 30.32 0.03 -34.41
CA SER A 124 31.57 0.00 -33.65
C SER A 124 32.13 1.39 -33.33
N ARG A 125 31.59 2.46 -33.91
CA ARG A 125 31.96 3.84 -33.59
C ARG A 125 31.31 4.35 -32.30
N ARG A 126 30.30 3.65 -31.77
CA ARG A 126 29.61 3.99 -30.54
C ARG A 126 30.32 3.35 -29.35
N ASN A 127 30.96 4.15 -28.51
CA ASN A 127 31.76 3.70 -27.37
C ASN A 127 30.99 3.89 -26.06
N PHE A 128 29.80 3.28 -25.97
CA PHE A 128 28.97 3.35 -24.77
C PHE A 128 29.47 2.40 -23.68
N ALA A 129 29.42 2.85 -22.42
CA ALA A 129 29.76 2.04 -21.27
C ALA A 129 28.97 2.51 -20.02
N VAL A 130 28.74 1.61 -19.06
CA VAL A 130 28.28 1.91 -17.71
C VAL A 130 29.32 1.53 -16.67
N THR A 131 29.32 2.23 -15.56
CA THR A 131 30.32 2.05 -14.48
C THR A 131 30.01 0.82 -13.65
N GLU A 132 28.75 0.64 -13.30
CA GLU A 132 28.26 -0.42 -12.43
C GLU A 132 28.36 -1.78 -13.13
N LYS A 133 28.74 -2.81 -12.38
CA LYS A 133 28.82 -4.19 -12.89
C LYS A 133 27.77 -5.09 -12.26
N THR A 134 27.32 -4.73 -11.06
CA THR A 134 26.29 -5.45 -10.31
C THR A 134 25.39 -4.45 -9.62
N VAL A 135 24.10 -4.73 -9.60
CA VAL A 135 23.09 -3.98 -8.86
C VAL A 135 22.08 -4.96 -8.28
N SER A 136 21.49 -4.62 -7.13
CA SER A 136 20.35 -5.33 -6.55
C SER A 136 19.17 -4.37 -6.47
N ALA A 137 17.98 -4.87 -6.72
CA ALA A 137 16.74 -4.11 -6.64
C ALA A 137 15.55 -5.02 -6.37
N ALA A 138 14.55 -4.51 -5.70
CA ALA A 138 13.23 -5.15 -5.63
C ALA A 138 12.40 -4.82 -6.90
N PRO A 139 11.35 -5.60 -7.21
CA PRO A 139 10.36 -5.19 -8.18
C PRO A 139 9.80 -3.78 -7.85
N ASP A 140 9.55 -2.97 -8.88
CA ASP A 140 9.12 -1.56 -8.80
C ASP A 140 10.17 -0.55 -8.28
N ASP A 141 11.36 -0.99 -7.90
CA ASP A 141 12.47 -0.10 -7.56
C ASP A 141 13.03 0.61 -8.78
N THR A 142 13.78 1.69 -8.55
CA THR A 142 14.53 2.42 -9.56
C THR A 142 16.03 2.22 -9.35
N VAL A 143 16.71 1.71 -10.36
CA VAL A 143 18.17 1.56 -10.40
C VAL A 143 18.78 2.74 -11.14
N THR A 144 19.79 3.36 -10.56
CA THR A 144 20.55 4.45 -11.19
C THR A 144 21.91 3.93 -11.64
N LEU A 145 22.23 4.11 -12.94
CA LEU A 145 23.52 3.75 -13.51
C LEU A 145 24.26 4.98 -14.04
N ASN A 146 25.58 5.00 -13.87
CA ASN A 146 26.46 6.01 -14.45
C ASN A 146 26.91 5.57 -15.84
N TYR A 147 26.60 6.36 -16.86
CA TYR A 147 26.98 6.07 -18.24
C TYR A 147 28.00 7.08 -18.82
N LYS A 148 28.70 6.64 -19.85
CA LYS A 148 29.57 7.47 -20.70
C LYS A 148 29.52 6.98 -22.15
N GLY A 149 29.79 7.91 -23.09
CA GLY A 149 29.83 7.61 -24.52
C GLY A 149 28.44 7.41 -25.15
N ALA A 150 27.40 7.97 -24.57
CA ALA A 150 26.09 8.00 -25.19
C ALA A 150 26.07 8.95 -26.38
N THR A 151 25.40 8.58 -27.47
CA THR A 151 25.11 9.48 -28.58
C THR A 151 23.87 10.29 -28.25
N THR A 152 23.90 11.59 -28.52
CA THR A 152 22.82 12.52 -28.27
C THR A 152 22.07 12.90 -29.54
N GLY A 153 20.76 13.15 -29.46
CA GLY A 153 19.96 13.59 -30.61
C GLY A 153 18.51 13.11 -30.55
N LYS A 154 17.72 13.53 -31.52
CA LYS A 154 16.28 13.29 -31.53
C LYS A 154 15.87 11.80 -31.52
N ASN A 155 16.67 10.96 -32.17
CA ASN A 155 16.40 9.52 -32.32
C ASN A 155 17.41 8.67 -31.53
N GLU A 156 18.12 9.27 -30.59
CA GLU A 156 19.17 8.63 -29.80
C GLU A 156 18.64 8.33 -28.40
N TYR A 157 18.82 7.09 -27.97
CA TYR A 157 18.30 6.59 -26.71
C TYR A 157 19.36 5.80 -25.94
N ILE A 158 19.20 5.74 -24.64
CA ILE A 158 19.76 4.67 -23.82
C ILE A 158 18.66 3.62 -23.71
N SER A 159 18.97 2.42 -24.17
CA SER A 159 18.04 1.28 -24.20
C SER A 159 18.54 0.17 -23.30
N VAL A 160 17.62 -0.62 -22.78
CA VAL A 160 17.91 -1.73 -21.88
C VAL A 160 17.18 -2.99 -22.34
N ILE A 161 17.88 -4.13 -22.27
CA ILE A 161 17.29 -5.47 -22.34
C ILE A 161 17.58 -6.15 -21.01
N LEU A 162 16.55 -6.65 -20.31
CA LEU A 162 16.74 -7.61 -19.23
C LEU A 162 16.61 -9.02 -19.80
N ALA A 163 17.63 -9.82 -19.61
CA ALA A 163 17.67 -11.20 -20.08
C ALA A 163 17.99 -12.15 -18.93
N ASP A 164 17.30 -13.29 -18.92
CA ASP A 164 17.61 -14.44 -18.08
C ASP A 164 18.24 -15.58 -18.92
N ASN A 165 18.31 -16.78 -18.36
CA ASN A 165 18.81 -17.96 -19.05
C ASN A 165 17.95 -18.41 -20.25
N ASN A 166 16.71 -17.92 -20.37
CA ASN A 166 15.79 -18.23 -21.47
C ASN A 166 15.83 -17.16 -22.57
N GLY A 167 16.58 -16.08 -22.39
CA GLY A 167 16.74 -14.98 -23.33
C GLY A 167 16.20 -13.64 -22.81
N ALA A 168 15.91 -12.71 -23.75
CA ALA A 168 15.37 -11.42 -23.42
C ALA A 168 13.95 -11.54 -22.86
N GLN A 169 13.70 -10.96 -21.69
CA GLN A 169 12.41 -10.93 -21.02
C GLN A 169 11.76 -9.54 -21.12
N TYR A 170 12.54 -8.47 -20.99
CA TYR A 170 12.07 -7.10 -21.08
C TYR A 170 12.94 -6.27 -22.00
N TYR A 171 12.35 -5.29 -22.66
CA TYR A 171 13.05 -4.26 -23.44
C TYR A 171 12.42 -2.89 -23.19
N GLY A 172 13.23 -1.83 -23.20
CA GLY A 172 12.75 -0.45 -23.14
C GLY A 172 13.79 0.56 -23.59
N ARG A 173 13.35 1.64 -24.25
CA ARG A 173 14.13 2.84 -24.51
C ARG A 173 13.96 3.77 -23.31
N VAL A 174 14.78 3.57 -22.26
CA VAL A 174 14.55 4.11 -20.92
C VAL A 174 14.88 5.59 -20.77
N ALA A 175 15.75 6.14 -21.63
CA ALA A 175 16.09 7.55 -21.59
C ALA A 175 16.53 8.08 -22.96
N GLN A 176 16.33 9.39 -23.17
CA GLN A 176 16.91 10.13 -24.27
C GLN A 176 18.05 11.01 -23.73
N PRO A 177 19.32 10.65 -23.95
CA PRO A 177 20.45 11.35 -23.36
C PRO A 177 20.62 12.75 -23.98
N THR A 178 20.82 13.75 -23.15
CA THR A 178 21.14 15.12 -23.54
C THR A 178 22.64 15.41 -23.51
N THR A 179 23.40 14.53 -22.85
CA THR A 179 24.88 14.61 -22.70
C THR A 179 25.50 13.25 -22.97
N GLU A 180 26.77 13.26 -23.38
CA GLU A 180 27.52 12.02 -23.65
C GLU A 180 27.81 11.20 -22.38
N SER A 181 27.72 11.80 -21.21
CA SER A 181 27.95 11.15 -19.92
C SER A 181 26.98 11.70 -18.88
N GLY A 182 26.52 10.86 -17.97
CA GLY A 182 25.57 11.23 -16.95
C GLY A 182 25.03 10.01 -16.19
N THR A 183 23.86 10.15 -15.63
CA THR A 183 23.14 9.07 -14.95
C THR A 183 21.87 8.71 -15.74
N VAL A 184 21.49 7.45 -15.69
CA VAL A 184 20.22 6.95 -16.21
C VAL A 184 19.47 6.20 -15.10
N GLU A 185 18.20 6.52 -14.95
CA GLU A 185 17.30 5.85 -14.03
C GLU A 185 16.50 4.78 -14.80
N ILE A 186 16.53 3.56 -14.29
CA ILE A 186 15.87 2.40 -14.89
C ILE A 186 14.89 1.85 -13.87
N LYS A 187 13.61 2.00 -14.15
CA LYS A 187 12.56 1.42 -13.32
C LYS A 187 12.46 -0.08 -13.59
N ILE A 188 12.61 -0.87 -12.54
CA ILE A 188 12.47 -2.33 -12.62
C ILE A 188 10.97 -2.67 -12.73
N PRO A 189 10.57 -3.56 -13.63
CA PRO A 189 9.16 -3.97 -13.75
C PRO A 189 8.60 -4.52 -12.44
N SER A 190 7.37 -4.16 -12.11
CA SER A 190 6.69 -4.60 -10.88
C SER A 190 6.35 -6.09 -10.88
N ASP A 191 6.24 -6.68 -12.05
CA ASP A 191 5.87 -8.09 -12.31
C ASP A 191 7.08 -9.01 -12.60
N ILE A 192 8.31 -8.47 -12.51
CA ILE A 192 9.53 -9.25 -12.74
C ILE A 192 9.71 -10.30 -11.64
N ALA A 193 9.98 -11.53 -12.05
CA ALA A 193 10.25 -12.60 -11.10
C ALA A 193 11.60 -12.39 -10.37
N PRO A 194 11.71 -12.76 -9.08
CA PRO A 194 12.98 -12.76 -8.37
C PRO A 194 14.02 -13.67 -9.04
N GLY A 195 15.27 -13.25 -9.03
CA GLY A 195 16.37 -13.99 -9.63
C GLY A 195 17.43 -13.11 -10.25
N ASP A 196 18.41 -13.73 -10.88
CA ASP A 196 19.50 -13.03 -11.54
C ASP A 196 19.20 -12.78 -13.02
N TYR A 197 19.36 -11.55 -13.44
CA TYR A 197 19.20 -11.09 -14.82
C TYR A 197 20.49 -10.45 -15.32
N THR A 198 20.73 -10.56 -16.61
CA THR A 198 21.71 -9.72 -17.29
C THR A 198 20.98 -8.49 -17.84
N MET A 199 21.29 -7.33 -17.28
CA MET A 199 20.84 -6.04 -17.79
C MET A 199 21.83 -5.57 -18.85
N LYS A 200 21.43 -5.64 -20.13
CA LYS A 200 22.21 -5.18 -21.28
C LYS A 200 21.84 -3.73 -21.57
N VAL A 201 22.72 -2.80 -21.23
CA VAL A 201 22.52 -1.37 -21.43
C VAL A 201 23.32 -0.92 -22.66
N PHE A 202 22.74 -0.12 -23.53
CA PHE A 202 23.39 0.31 -24.76
C PHE A 202 22.85 1.65 -25.29
N SER A 203 23.70 2.36 -26.09
CA SER A 203 23.27 3.55 -26.82
C SER A 203 22.71 3.14 -28.17
N GLU A 204 21.46 3.52 -28.45
CA GLU A 204 20.69 3.09 -29.61
C GLU A 204 20.19 4.27 -30.44
N GLN A 205 20.32 4.18 -31.77
CA GLN A 205 19.63 5.02 -32.73
C GLN A 205 18.36 4.30 -33.22
N TYR A 206 17.20 4.80 -32.85
CA TYR A 206 15.93 4.27 -33.32
C TYR A 206 15.45 5.00 -34.57
N ASN A 207 15.42 4.30 -35.70
CA ASN A 207 15.10 4.88 -37.00
C ASN A 207 13.60 4.81 -37.39
N GLY A 208 12.75 4.30 -36.50
CA GLY A 208 11.33 4.07 -36.75
C GLY A 208 11.02 2.64 -37.18
N ASP A 209 9.74 2.31 -37.27
CA ASP A 209 9.29 0.99 -37.68
C ASP A 209 9.74 0.63 -39.10
N CYS A 210 9.91 -0.65 -39.39
CA CYS A 210 10.36 -1.21 -40.67
C CYS A 210 11.73 -0.69 -41.15
N LYS A 211 12.57 -0.13 -40.25
CA LYS A 211 13.91 0.34 -40.57
C LYS A 211 14.95 -0.26 -39.63
N THR A 212 16.12 -0.54 -40.16
CA THR A 212 17.25 -1.00 -39.38
C THR A 212 17.75 0.06 -38.41
N ASP A 213 18.00 -0.34 -37.17
CA ASP A 213 18.59 0.50 -36.12
C ASP A 213 20.09 0.24 -35.97
N LEU A 214 20.79 1.20 -35.37
CA LEU A 214 22.19 1.10 -35.03
C LEU A 214 22.37 1.21 -33.52
N ALA A 215 23.27 0.42 -32.94
CA ALA A 215 23.53 0.49 -31.51
C ALA A 215 25.00 0.22 -31.16
N SER A 216 25.41 0.65 -29.99
CA SER A 216 26.70 0.27 -29.39
C SER A 216 26.73 -1.21 -29.03
N ALA A 217 27.90 -1.74 -28.71
CA ALA A 217 27.97 -3.00 -27.95
C ALA A 217 27.20 -2.88 -26.61
N PHE A 218 26.79 -4.01 -26.09
CA PHE A 218 26.14 -4.07 -24.79
C PHE A 218 27.14 -3.79 -23.66
N ALA A 219 26.73 -2.99 -22.70
CA ALA A 219 27.36 -2.89 -21.40
C ALA A 219 26.55 -3.76 -20.45
N ASP A 220 27.08 -4.93 -20.11
CA ASP A 220 26.39 -5.90 -19.26
C ASP A 220 26.55 -5.53 -17.78
N VAL A 221 25.42 -5.52 -17.05
CA VAL A 221 25.31 -5.33 -15.61
C VAL A 221 24.52 -6.52 -15.05
N THR A 222 25.03 -7.17 -14.03
CA THR A 222 24.27 -8.19 -13.32
C THR A 222 23.24 -7.50 -12.42
N LEU A 223 21.95 -7.77 -12.64
CA LEU A 223 20.85 -7.36 -11.79
C LEU A 223 20.37 -8.56 -10.98
N THR A 224 20.49 -8.48 -9.67
CA THR A 224 19.80 -9.42 -8.77
C THR A 224 18.48 -8.79 -8.37
N VAL A 225 17.37 -9.38 -8.86
CA VAL A 225 16.04 -9.02 -8.40
C VAL A 225 15.78 -9.78 -7.11
N GLU A 226 15.69 -9.02 -6.01
CA GLU A 226 15.46 -9.58 -4.69
C GLU A 226 14.04 -10.15 -4.63
N SER A 227 13.90 -11.33 -4.01
CA SER A 227 12.56 -11.79 -3.61
C SER A 227 12.07 -10.81 -2.55
N GLN A 228 11.05 -10.05 -2.86
CA GLN A 228 10.26 -9.48 -1.79
C GLN A 228 9.67 -10.67 -1.02
N PRO A 229 9.77 -10.70 0.32
CA PRO A 229 8.99 -11.65 1.07
C PRO A 229 7.54 -11.45 0.63
N ASP A 230 6.83 -12.53 0.31
CA ASP A 230 5.42 -12.48 -0.04
C ASP A 230 4.68 -11.83 1.12
N GLU A 231 4.53 -10.51 1.07
CA GLU A 231 3.71 -9.81 2.03
C GLU A 231 2.28 -10.24 1.74
N GLN A 232 1.69 -10.94 2.70
CA GLN A 232 0.31 -11.42 2.59
C GLN A 232 -0.68 -10.24 2.50
N PHE A 233 -0.23 -9.01 2.84
CA PHE A 233 -1.08 -7.82 2.87
C PHE A 233 -0.34 -6.60 2.30
N THR A 234 -1.11 -5.67 1.75
CA THR A 234 -0.63 -4.37 1.25
C THR A 234 -0.27 -3.36 2.35
N LEU A 235 -0.21 -3.80 3.61
CA LEU A 235 0.18 -2.96 4.74
C LEU A 235 1.69 -2.82 4.78
N ALA A 236 2.17 -1.59 4.95
CA ALA A 236 3.59 -1.34 5.10
C ALA A 236 4.12 -1.83 6.45
N PRO A 237 5.20 -2.63 6.51
CA PRO A 237 5.88 -2.97 7.76
C PRO A 237 6.28 -1.71 8.55
N GLY A 238 6.12 -1.77 9.87
CA GLY A 238 6.29 -0.62 10.77
C GLY A 238 5.03 0.24 10.92
N GLY A 239 3.99 0.02 10.15
CA GLY A 239 2.69 0.63 10.33
C GLY A 239 2.05 0.23 11.65
N ARG A 240 1.37 1.18 12.29
CA ARG A 240 0.75 1.01 13.60
C ARG A 240 -0.77 0.97 13.47
N TYR A 241 -1.38 -0.05 14.03
CA TYR A 241 -2.81 -0.34 13.95
C TYR A 241 -3.35 -0.68 15.32
N TYR A 242 -4.64 -0.38 15.55
CA TYR A 242 -5.31 -0.58 16.83
C TYR A 242 -6.36 -1.67 16.70
N PHE A 243 -6.32 -2.61 17.64
CA PHE A 243 -7.24 -3.75 17.68
C PHE A 243 -8.08 -3.74 18.95
N ASP A 244 -9.35 -4.12 18.81
CA ASP A 244 -10.25 -4.29 19.94
C ASP A 244 -10.06 -5.66 20.56
N LEU A 245 -9.55 -5.68 21.78
CA LEU A 245 -9.35 -6.87 22.61
C LEU A 245 -10.31 -6.93 23.80
N SER A 246 -11.23 -5.99 23.92
CA SER A 246 -12.11 -5.83 25.10
C SER A 246 -12.98 -7.06 25.38
N ALA A 247 -13.41 -7.78 24.33
CA ALA A 247 -14.24 -8.98 24.43
C ALA A 247 -13.43 -10.28 24.63
N MET A 248 -12.11 -10.22 24.75
CA MET A 248 -11.28 -11.43 24.76
C MET A 248 -11.07 -12.03 26.16
N ASP A 249 -11.42 -11.33 27.22
CA ASP A 249 -11.21 -11.78 28.63
C ASP A 249 -9.76 -12.20 28.89
N ILE A 250 -8.81 -11.32 28.57
CA ILE A 250 -7.38 -11.58 28.74
C ILE A 250 -7.06 -11.60 30.25
N PRO A 251 -6.53 -12.71 30.79
CA PRO A 251 -6.25 -12.80 32.22
C PRO A 251 -5.06 -11.92 32.66
N GLY A 252 -5.00 -11.59 33.95
CA GLY A 252 -3.99 -10.75 34.57
C GLY A 252 -4.47 -9.33 34.84
N THR A 253 -3.57 -8.47 35.30
CA THR A 253 -3.84 -7.06 35.56
C THR A 253 -3.59 -6.26 34.30
N VAL A 254 -4.59 -5.52 33.81
CA VAL A 254 -4.42 -4.65 32.64
C VAL A 254 -3.31 -3.62 32.91
N ASN A 255 -2.41 -3.44 31.95
CA ASN A 255 -1.30 -2.51 32.07
C ASN A 255 -1.79 -1.04 32.06
N SER A 256 -1.55 -0.34 33.14
CA SER A 256 -1.95 1.07 33.29
C SER A 256 -1.23 2.06 32.33
N ASN A 257 -0.19 1.61 31.63
CA ASN A 257 0.52 2.42 30.63
C ASN A 257 -0.05 2.27 29.22
N LEU A 258 -1.07 1.42 29.03
CA LEU A 258 -1.79 1.37 27.76
C LEU A 258 -2.47 2.70 27.47
N PRO A 259 -2.50 3.15 26.21
CA PRO A 259 -3.26 4.31 25.80
C PRO A 259 -4.76 4.20 26.12
N ASP A 260 -5.27 2.99 26.13
CA ASP A 260 -6.64 2.64 26.50
C ASP A 260 -6.66 1.41 27.41
N SER A 261 -7.05 1.59 28.67
CA SER A 261 -7.18 0.53 29.64
C SER A 261 -8.46 -0.30 29.49
N THR A 262 -9.41 0.12 28.66
CA THR A 262 -10.62 -0.66 28.35
C THR A 262 -10.38 -1.74 27.31
N LEU A 263 -9.21 -1.74 26.68
CA LEU A 263 -8.74 -2.65 25.62
C LEU A 263 -9.53 -2.56 24.31
N HIS A 264 -10.33 -1.54 24.08
CA HIS A 264 -10.95 -1.29 22.78
C HIS A 264 -9.95 -0.85 21.73
N TYR A 265 -8.83 -0.21 22.16
CA TYR A 265 -7.84 0.37 21.28
C TYR A 265 -6.41 -0.01 21.69
N VAL A 266 -6.06 -1.26 21.51
CA VAL A 266 -4.71 -1.74 21.81
C VAL A 266 -3.82 -1.60 20.58
N PRO A 267 -2.71 -0.83 20.67
CA PRO A 267 -1.82 -0.61 19.52
C PRO A 267 -0.90 -1.79 19.26
N PHE A 268 -0.81 -2.15 17.98
CA PHE A 268 0.11 -3.15 17.43
C PHE A 268 0.88 -2.57 16.27
N THR A 269 2.15 -2.91 16.16
CA THR A 269 2.99 -2.60 15.02
C THR A 269 3.06 -3.80 14.08
N TYR A 270 2.78 -3.59 12.79
CA TYR A 270 2.92 -4.62 11.76
C TYR A 270 4.40 -4.93 11.51
N ALA A 271 4.78 -6.17 11.70
CA ALA A 271 6.17 -6.62 11.50
C ALA A 271 6.44 -7.11 10.07
N GLY A 272 5.41 -7.13 9.22
CA GLY A 272 5.47 -7.77 7.91
C GLY A 272 5.27 -9.28 7.99
N THR A 273 5.47 -9.95 6.87
CA THR A 273 5.45 -11.41 6.79
C THR A 273 6.74 -11.98 7.39
N VAL A 274 6.61 -12.99 8.24
CA VAL A 274 7.72 -13.70 8.87
C VAL A 274 7.65 -15.19 8.50
N ASP A 275 8.79 -15.79 8.17
CA ASP A 275 8.93 -17.25 8.03
C ASP A 275 9.40 -17.81 9.36
N ALA A 276 8.45 -18.13 10.21
CA ALA A 276 8.70 -18.57 11.57
C ALA A 276 7.81 -19.76 11.95
N TYR A 277 8.23 -20.51 12.96
CA TYR A 277 7.41 -21.60 13.45
C TYR A 277 6.40 -21.11 14.50
N VAL A 278 5.29 -21.83 14.59
CA VAL A 278 4.32 -21.77 15.68
C VAL A 278 4.17 -23.15 16.31
N LEU A 279 3.90 -23.20 17.62
CA LEU A 279 3.69 -24.44 18.34
C LEU A 279 2.20 -24.75 18.50
N LYS A 280 1.88 -26.05 18.69
CA LYS A 280 0.53 -26.54 18.89
C LYS A 280 0.27 -26.91 20.36
N PRO A 281 -1.00 -26.92 20.84
CA PRO A 281 -1.32 -27.25 22.24
C PRO A 281 -0.84 -28.61 22.71
N ALA A 282 -0.71 -29.59 21.82
CA ALA A 282 -0.20 -30.92 22.14
C ALA A 282 1.30 -30.98 22.43
N SER A 283 2.00 -29.88 22.21
CA SER A 283 3.45 -29.76 22.43
C SER A 283 3.82 -29.54 23.92
N ASN A 284 3.13 -30.19 24.85
CA ASN A 284 3.54 -30.28 26.25
C ASN A 284 4.88 -31.02 26.42
N HIS A 285 5.51 -31.40 25.33
CA HIS A 285 6.78 -32.08 25.33
C HIS A 285 7.93 -31.09 25.23
N VAL A 286 8.90 -31.35 26.02
CA VAL A 286 10.23 -30.79 25.93
C VAL A 286 10.76 -31.08 24.54
N GLU A 287 10.99 -30.04 23.80
CA GLU A 287 11.86 -30.16 22.67
C GLU A 287 13.26 -30.43 23.19
N ASP A 288 13.71 -31.67 23.03
CA ASP A 288 15.11 -32.01 23.32
C ASP A 288 16.00 -31.16 22.39
N SER A 289 17.06 -30.63 22.94
CA SER A 289 18.00 -29.77 22.24
C SER A 289 18.64 -30.38 20.99
N SER A 290 18.54 -31.69 20.82
CA SER A 290 18.99 -32.45 19.64
C SER A 290 17.96 -32.52 18.51
N GLU A 291 16.65 -32.32 18.80
CA GLU A 291 15.56 -32.47 17.85
C GLU A 291 15.07 -31.12 17.29
N GLN A 292 15.47 -30.00 17.88
CA GLN A 292 15.04 -28.65 17.52
C GLN A 292 15.57 -28.12 16.18
N ALA A 293 16.41 -28.86 15.52
CA ALA A 293 16.96 -28.46 14.23
C ALA A 293 15.93 -28.53 13.09
N SER A 294 14.71 -29.03 13.33
CA SER A 294 13.76 -29.29 12.25
C SER A 294 12.31 -29.04 12.65
N VAL A 295 11.96 -27.80 12.96
CA VAL A 295 10.55 -27.43 12.80
C VAL A 295 10.26 -27.48 11.30
N THR A 296 9.51 -28.48 10.89
CA THR A 296 9.21 -28.74 9.47
C THR A 296 8.19 -27.76 8.94
N LYS A 297 8.09 -27.62 7.61
CA LYS A 297 6.98 -26.90 6.96
C LYS A 297 5.70 -27.76 6.84
N ASP A 298 5.67 -28.94 7.45
CA ASP A 298 4.51 -29.83 7.46
C ASP A 298 3.45 -29.35 8.46
N LYS A 299 2.32 -28.87 7.95
CA LYS A 299 1.15 -28.44 8.74
C LYS A 299 0.60 -29.54 9.65
N ASN A 300 0.85 -30.81 9.33
CA ASN A 300 0.40 -31.97 10.11
C ASN A 300 1.39 -32.38 11.21
N ALA A 301 2.55 -31.72 11.30
CA ALA A 301 3.50 -31.99 12.36
C ALA A 301 2.83 -31.88 13.74
N GLN A 302 3.16 -32.83 14.62
CA GLN A 302 2.49 -32.99 15.92
C GLN A 302 2.68 -31.79 16.84
N TYR A 303 3.89 -31.19 16.83
CA TYR A 303 4.30 -30.20 17.84
C TYR A 303 4.24 -28.75 17.35
N GLY A 304 4.29 -28.54 16.05
CA GLY A 304 4.29 -27.23 15.43
C GLY A 304 4.88 -27.29 14.02
N TYR A 305 4.77 -26.22 13.29
CA TYR A 305 5.30 -26.10 11.94
C TYR A 305 5.69 -24.66 11.62
N ALA A 306 6.62 -24.49 10.67
CA ALA A 306 7.04 -23.20 10.17
C ALA A 306 6.29 -22.86 8.89
N TYR A 307 5.87 -21.61 8.78
CA TYR A 307 5.17 -21.08 7.59
C TYR A 307 5.34 -19.56 7.54
N GLU A 308 5.09 -19.01 6.38
CA GLU A 308 5.03 -17.56 6.19
C GLU A 308 3.68 -17.03 6.66
N HIS A 309 3.70 -16.04 7.54
CA HIS A 309 2.50 -15.41 8.06
C HIS A 309 2.73 -13.94 8.40
N SER A 310 1.69 -13.13 8.20
CA SER A 310 1.70 -11.71 8.58
C SER A 310 1.51 -11.55 10.07
N LEU A 311 2.44 -10.82 10.68
CA LEU A 311 2.54 -10.73 12.13
C LEU A 311 2.50 -9.28 12.61
N PHE A 312 1.68 -9.04 13.63
CA PHE A 312 1.62 -7.79 14.38
C PHE A 312 2.12 -8.04 15.79
N ILE A 313 2.90 -7.13 16.35
CA ILE A 313 3.33 -7.21 17.75
C ILE A 313 2.71 -6.09 18.56
N ALA A 314 2.19 -6.39 19.75
CA ALA A 314 1.68 -5.39 20.67
C ALA A 314 2.77 -4.38 21.05
N ASP A 315 2.52 -3.08 20.90
CA ASP A 315 3.45 -2.01 21.26
C ASP A 315 3.75 -2.00 22.75
N TYR A 316 2.77 -2.41 23.54
CA TYR A 316 2.82 -2.49 25.00
C TYR A 316 2.57 -3.91 25.48
N ARG A 317 3.00 -4.23 26.70
CA ARG A 317 2.44 -5.36 27.43
C ARG A 317 0.95 -5.10 27.65
N VAL A 318 0.12 -6.10 27.43
CA VAL A 318 -1.35 -5.94 27.58
C VAL A 318 -1.77 -6.17 29.02
N THR A 319 -1.30 -7.28 29.61
CA THR A 319 -1.53 -7.59 31.02
C THR A 319 -0.25 -7.93 31.76
N THR A 320 -0.25 -7.76 33.08
CA THR A 320 0.85 -8.05 34.01
C THR A 320 0.41 -9.01 35.10
N ASP A 321 1.37 -9.51 35.88
CA ASP A 321 1.13 -10.37 37.03
C ASP A 321 0.36 -11.65 36.68
N ILE A 322 0.76 -12.28 35.58
CA ILE A 322 0.07 -13.41 34.98
C ILE A 322 0.97 -14.63 34.85
N SER A 323 0.45 -15.82 35.17
CA SER A 323 1.16 -17.07 34.96
C SER A 323 1.00 -17.60 33.52
N TRP A 324 1.95 -18.45 33.11
CA TRP A 324 1.84 -19.14 31.82
C TRP A 324 0.59 -20.05 31.77
N ILE A 325 0.28 -20.71 32.89
CA ILE A 325 -0.86 -21.64 32.94
C ILE A 325 -2.20 -20.92 32.85
N ASP A 326 -2.33 -19.70 33.41
CA ASP A 326 -3.56 -18.92 33.28
C ASP A 326 -3.76 -18.48 31.83
N LEU A 327 -2.69 -18.03 31.14
CA LEU A 327 -2.73 -17.70 29.70
C LEU A 327 -3.07 -18.93 28.87
N ASN A 328 -2.48 -20.09 29.18
CA ASN A 328 -2.74 -21.34 28.46
C ASN A 328 -4.18 -21.82 28.63
N ASN A 329 -4.70 -21.79 29.87
CA ASN A 329 -6.08 -22.17 30.16
C ASN A 329 -7.10 -21.24 29.49
N ALA A 330 -6.75 -19.96 29.32
CA ALA A 330 -7.56 -18.98 28.60
C ALA A 330 -7.36 -19.02 27.06
N GLY A 331 -6.45 -19.88 26.56
CA GLY A 331 -6.19 -20.10 25.14
C GLY A 331 -5.17 -19.16 24.50
N PHE A 332 -4.52 -18.27 25.25
CA PHE A 332 -3.64 -17.24 24.69
C PHE A 332 -2.20 -17.68 24.42
N ILE A 333 -1.77 -18.82 24.88
CA ILE A 333 -0.42 -19.30 24.56
C ILE A 333 -0.33 -19.74 23.10
N PHE A 334 -1.25 -20.59 22.65
CA PHE A 334 -1.21 -21.16 21.31
C PHE A 334 -2.17 -20.50 20.31
N GLY A 335 -3.08 -19.67 20.78
CA GLY A 335 -3.94 -18.82 19.94
C GLY A 335 -5.41 -18.85 20.30
N LYS A 336 -5.97 -17.66 20.51
CA LYS A 336 -7.41 -17.41 20.69
C LYS A 336 -7.88 -16.51 19.56
N THR A 337 -8.83 -16.99 18.78
CA THR A 337 -9.39 -16.26 17.64
C THR A 337 -10.43 -15.25 18.09
N ASN A 338 -10.44 -14.08 17.46
CA ASN A 338 -11.46 -13.04 17.59
C ASN A 338 -11.79 -12.46 16.22
N THR A 339 -12.89 -11.71 16.13
CA THR A 339 -13.32 -11.03 14.90
C THR A 339 -13.53 -9.55 15.17
N ALA A 340 -12.88 -8.70 14.39
CA ALA A 340 -13.12 -7.25 14.41
C ALA A 340 -13.02 -6.69 12.98
N GLY A 341 -13.85 -5.68 12.66
CA GLY A 341 -13.87 -5.07 11.33
C GLY A 341 -14.16 -6.04 10.18
N GLY A 342 -14.85 -7.17 10.45
CA GLY A 342 -15.11 -8.23 9.47
C GLY A 342 -13.93 -9.17 9.21
N ILE A 343 -12.85 -9.05 9.99
CA ILE A 343 -11.61 -9.83 9.84
C ILE A 343 -11.42 -10.71 11.06
N ASN A 344 -11.15 -12.00 10.84
CA ASN A 344 -10.72 -12.90 11.90
C ASN A 344 -9.23 -12.71 12.17
N TYR A 345 -8.83 -12.77 13.41
CA TYR A 345 -7.44 -12.73 13.81
C TYR A 345 -7.19 -13.63 15.03
N THR A 346 -5.97 -14.11 15.15
CA THR A 346 -5.55 -14.96 16.27
C THR A 346 -4.57 -14.21 17.15
N LEU A 347 -4.90 -14.06 18.44
CA LEU A 347 -4.05 -13.45 19.44
C LEU A 347 -3.35 -14.54 20.26
N ARG A 348 -2.01 -14.48 20.37
CA ARG A 348 -1.24 -15.52 21.06
C ARG A 348 0.11 -15.02 21.58
N ALA A 349 0.76 -15.84 22.39
CA ALA A 349 2.15 -15.62 22.74
C ALA A 349 3.05 -15.89 21.52
N PRO A 350 4.15 -15.14 21.33
CA PRO A 350 5.12 -15.41 20.27
C PRO A 350 5.97 -16.65 20.57
N THR A 351 6.51 -17.28 19.53
CA THR A 351 7.61 -18.23 19.68
C THR A 351 8.92 -17.47 19.94
N MET A 352 9.79 -18.02 20.77
CA MET A 352 11.00 -17.35 21.26
C MET A 352 12.27 -18.21 21.20
N GLY A 353 12.14 -19.47 20.81
CA GLY A 353 13.19 -20.48 20.90
C GLY A 353 13.36 -21.01 22.31
N SER A 354 13.65 -22.30 22.47
CA SER A 354 13.76 -22.98 23.75
C SER A 354 15.17 -22.91 24.37
N ILE A 355 16.20 -22.57 23.59
CA ILE A 355 17.58 -22.51 24.05
C ILE A 355 18.20 -21.17 23.64
N TYR A 356 18.93 -20.61 24.59
CA TYR A 356 19.75 -19.43 24.36
C TYR A 356 21.08 -19.76 23.69
N LYS A 357 21.45 -19.00 22.64
CA LYS A 357 22.81 -18.95 22.06
C LYS A 357 23.31 -17.51 21.97
N SER A 358 24.60 -17.31 22.35
CA SER A 358 25.25 -16.01 22.06
C SER A 358 25.36 -15.78 20.54
N PRO A 359 25.15 -14.58 19.99
CA PRO A 359 25.02 -13.31 20.70
C PRO A 359 23.56 -12.81 20.87
N MET A 360 22.57 -13.53 21.21
CA MET A 360 21.24 -12.99 21.58
C MET A 360 20.02 -13.63 20.91
N ARG A 361 20.14 -14.84 20.40
CA ARG A 361 19.04 -15.48 19.67
C ARG A 361 18.60 -16.77 20.35
N GLY A 362 17.29 -17.01 20.34
CA GLY A 362 16.74 -18.31 20.67
C GLY A 362 17.14 -19.38 19.65
N VAL A 363 17.03 -20.65 20.03
CA VAL A 363 17.19 -21.77 19.09
C VAL A 363 15.91 -22.60 19.15
N PRO A 364 15.26 -22.84 18.00
CA PRO A 364 15.60 -22.45 16.63
C PRO A 364 15.56 -20.93 16.36
N ALA A 365 16.40 -20.47 15.44
CA ALA A 365 16.51 -19.04 15.12
C ALA A 365 15.33 -18.51 14.26
N ASN A 366 14.56 -19.39 13.64
CA ASN A 366 13.34 -19.05 12.90
C ASN A 366 12.11 -18.92 13.82
N ASN A 367 12.30 -18.50 15.07
CA ASN A 367 11.21 -18.10 15.95
C ASN A 367 10.76 -16.67 15.65
N GLU A 368 9.51 -16.34 15.94
CA GLU A 368 8.90 -15.05 15.65
C GLU A 368 9.59 -13.89 16.35
N TRP A 369 9.94 -14.05 17.62
CA TRP A 369 10.59 -12.99 18.37
C TRP A 369 11.89 -12.52 17.73
N ASP A 370 12.75 -13.45 17.32
CA ASP A 370 14.02 -13.12 16.68
C ASP A 370 13.80 -12.55 15.26
N GLN A 371 12.79 -13.01 14.53
CA GLN A 371 12.42 -12.45 13.22
C GLN A 371 11.95 -11.00 13.33
N ILE A 372 11.11 -10.67 14.31
CA ILE A 372 10.66 -9.30 14.57
C ILE A 372 11.86 -8.40 14.93
N LEU A 373 12.70 -8.84 15.88
CA LEU A 373 13.85 -8.07 16.32
C LEU A 373 14.91 -7.90 15.23
N THR A 374 15.05 -8.86 14.34
CA THR A 374 16.01 -8.79 13.24
C THR A 374 15.56 -7.76 12.20
N LYS A 375 14.27 -7.70 11.92
CA LYS A 375 13.71 -6.73 10.96
C LYS A 375 13.75 -5.30 11.52
N ASN A 376 13.29 -5.09 12.74
CA ASN A 376 13.33 -3.78 13.39
C ASN A 376 13.14 -3.87 14.91
N SER A 377 14.20 -3.62 15.66
CA SER A 377 14.15 -3.61 17.13
C SER A 377 13.26 -2.49 17.71
N ASP A 378 12.96 -1.45 16.92
CA ASP A 378 12.18 -0.30 17.36
C ASP A 378 10.67 -0.56 17.38
N PHE A 379 10.22 -1.71 16.85
CA PHE A 379 8.81 -2.14 16.96
C PHE A 379 8.39 -2.40 18.41
N ILE A 380 9.33 -2.68 19.29
CA ILE A 380 9.06 -2.88 20.71
C ILE A 380 9.25 -1.57 21.46
N LYS A 381 8.18 -0.83 21.70
CA LYS A 381 8.24 0.54 22.26
C LYS A 381 8.34 0.60 23.78
N GLU A 382 7.62 -0.23 24.50
CA GLU A 382 7.66 -0.27 25.96
C GLU A 382 8.77 -1.19 26.45
N LEU A 383 9.96 -0.65 26.58
CA LEU A 383 11.09 -1.30 27.20
C LEU A 383 11.30 -0.61 28.54
N GLY A 384 11.07 -1.33 29.64
CA GLY A 384 11.22 -0.79 30.99
C GLY A 384 12.51 0.00 31.13
N ASN A 385 12.40 1.26 31.53
CA ASN A 385 13.53 2.07 31.96
C ASN A 385 14.07 1.51 33.29
N ASN A 386 15.31 1.04 33.26
CA ASN A 386 16.20 0.81 34.39
C ASN A 386 15.51 0.41 35.72
N HIS A 387 15.41 -0.87 35.99
CA HIS A 387 15.19 -1.57 37.27
C HIS A 387 13.97 -2.52 37.36
N ASN A 388 12.97 -2.46 36.46
CA ASN A 388 11.93 -3.50 36.42
C ASN A 388 12.05 -4.28 35.11
N ILE A 389 12.67 -5.43 35.18
CA ILE A 389 12.79 -6.37 34.06
C ILE A 389 11.41 -6.94 33.81
N SER A 390 10.73 -6.45 32.75
CA SER A 390 9.50 -7.10 32.30
C SER A 390 9.85 -8.39 31.56
N LEU A 391 9.32 -9.50 32.04
CA LEU A 391 9.46 -10.81 31.43
C LEU A 391 8.20 -11.10 30.61
N PHE A 392 8.36 -11.58 29.38
CA PHE A 392 7.24 -11.92 28.52
C PHE A 392 7.15 -13.42 28.29
N TRP A 393 5.96 -13.99 28.46
CA TRP A 393 5.73 -15.39 28.17
C TRP A 393 5.80 -15.68 26.67
N GLY A 394 6.47 -16.77 26.28
CA GLY A 394 6.47 -17.36 24.94
C GLY A 394 5.76 -18.71 24.92
N GLN A 395 5.61 -19.28 23.72
CA GLN A 395 5.07 -20.61 23.53
C GLN A 395 6.04 -21.71 23.95
N ASP A 396 7.34 -21.46 23.83
CA ASP A 396 8.39 -22.46 23.98
C ASP A 396 8.58 -22.93 25.40
N THR A 397 9.07 -24.18 25.54
CA THR A 397 9.49 -24.77 26.83
C THR A 397 10.99 -24.88 26.91
N SER A 398 11.54 -24.86 28.11
CA SER A 398 12.97 -25.14 28.32
C SER A 398 13.22 -26.64 28.33
N ARG A 399 14.52 -27.02 28.44
CA ARG A 399 14.98 -28.41 28.55
C ARG A 399 14.36 -29.24 29.68
N SER A 400 13.68 -28.60 30.64
CA SER A 400 13.00 -29.25 31.75
C SER A 400 11.50 -29.07 31.61
N TYR A 401 10.72 -30.12 31.77
CA TYR A 401 9.27 -30.15 31.59
C TYR A 401 8.49 -29.09 32.36
N ASP A 402 9.09 -28.57 33.45
CA ASP A 402 8.43 -27.65 34.37
C ASP A 402 8.71 -26.17 34.07
N PHE A 403 9.53 -25.86 33.08
CA PHE A 403 9.94 -24.48 32.83
C PHE A 403 9.51 -23.98 31.44
N LYS A 404 8.89 -22.83 31.41
CA LYS A 404 8.50 -22.11 30.21
C LYS A 404 9.47 -20.98 29.93
N ILE A 405 9.60 -20.62 28.65
CA ILE A 405 10.54 -19.58 28.24
C ILE A 405 9.90 -18.20 28.44
N ARG A 406 10.69 -17.32 29.01
CA ARG A 406 10.40 -15.89 29.16
C ARG A 406 11.58 -15.12 28.60
N LYS A 407 11.30 -14.08 27.82
CA LYS A 407 12.36 -13.15 27.39
C LYS A 407 12.19 -11.80 28.04
N THR A 408 13.31 -11.15 28.24
CA THR A 408 13.40 -9.77 28.69
C THR A 408 13.61 -8.85 27.51
N THR A 409 13.54 -7.57 27.80
CA THR A 409 13.71 -6.46 26.87
C THR A 409 14.98 -6.52 26.00
N ARG A 410 15.03 -5.62 25.05
CA ARG A 410 15.97 -5.30 23.97
C ARG A 410 17.45 -5.73 24.12
N ASN A 411 17.99 -5.72 25.32
CA ASN A 411 19.42 -5.93 25.60
C ASN A 411 19.73 -7.09 26.56
N SER A 412 18.71 -7.77 27.06
CA SER A 412 18.92 -8.89 27.99
C SER A 412 18.45 -10.18 27.34
N VAL A 413 19.36 -11.04 27.18
CA VAL A 413 19.30 -12.23 26.34
C VAL A 413 19.13 -13.48 27.16
N ASN A 414 18.95 -13.32 28.43
CA ASN A 414 18.75 -14.43 29.32
C ASN A 414 17.34 -14.99 29.12
N ASN A 415 17.26 -16.19 28.58
CA ASN A 415 16.09 -17.02 28.73
C ASN A 415 15.89 -17.28 30.21
N PHE A 416 15.02 -16.53 30.85
CA PHE A 416 14.60 -16.84 32.20
C PHE A 416 13.62 -18.00 32.14
N MET A 417 13.92 -19.05 32.86
CA MET A 417 13.01 -20.16 33.05
C MET A 417 12.08 -19.82 34.21
N GLY A 418 10.78 -19.92 33.99
CA GLY A 418 9.76 -19.78 35.04
C GLY A 418 8.91 -21.02 35.11
N THR A 419 8.56 -21.44 36.31
CA THR A 419 7.55 -22.48 36.50
C THR A 419 6.23 -22.00 35.87
N THR A 420 5.41 -22.92 35.39
CA THR A 420 4.11 -22.63 34.76
C THR A 420 3.18 -21.79 35.64
N GLU A 421 3.32 -21.90 36.96
CA GLU A 421 2.53 -21.25 38.00
C GLU A 421 3.11 -19.91 38.47
N SER A 422 4.27 -19.50 37.98
CA SER A 422 4.90 -18.25 38.41
C SER A 422 4.08 -17.06 37.92
N SER A 423 3.45 -16.35 38.85
CA SER A 423 2.73 -15.09 38.60
C SER A 423 3.40 -13.91 39.32
N SER A 424 4.72 -13.97 39.52
CA SER A 424 5.43 -12.95 40.30
C SER A 424 5.40 -11.58 39.57
N TYR A 425 5.48 -10.52 40.38
CA TYR A 425 5.53 -9.13 39.94
C TYR A 425 6.51 -8.93 38.75
N GLY A 426 5.96 -8.39 37.65
CA GLY A 426 6.75 -8.10 36.45
C GLY A 426 6.70 -9.16 35.33
N ILE A 427 5.95 -10.27 35.48
CA ILE A 427 5.70 -11.20 34.37
C ILE A 427 4.46 -10.74 33.62
N CYS A 428 4.60 -10.64 32.30
CA CYS A 428 3.64 -9.96 31.47
C CYS A 428 3.22 -10.80 30.26
N PHE A 429 2.06 -10.46 29.73
CA PHE A 429 1.62 -10.90 28.40
C PHE A 429 1.80 -9.78 27.38
N ARG A 430 2.67 -10.00 26.41
CA ARG A 430 2.85 -9.18 25.22
C ARG A 430 2.54 -10.06 24.01
N PRO A 431 1.30 -10.00 23.51
CA PRO A 431 0.90 -10.87 22.42
C PRO A 431 1.47 -10.45 21.07
N VAL A 432 1.47 -11.42 20.16
CA VAL A 432 1.43 -11.20 18.73
C VAL A 432 0.03 -11.48 18.22
N LEU A 433 -0.31 -10.84 17.11
CA LEU A 433 -1.56 -11.02 16.41
C LEU A 433 -1.25 -11.47 14.99
N GLU A 434 -1.95 -12.52 14.56
CA GLU A 434 -1.82 -13.11 13.24
C GLU A 434 -3.15 -13.01 12.50
N LEU A 435 -3.12 -12.57 11.24
CA LEU A 435 -4.27 -12.61 10.33
C LEU A 435 -4.30 -13.94 9.58
N PRO A 436 -5.48 -14.41 9.11
CA PRO A 436 -5.58 -15.67 8.37
C PRO A 436 -4.70 -15.71 7.13
N THR A 437 -4.02 -16.83 6.91
CA THR A 437 -3.10 -17.02 5.78
C THR A 437 -3.81 -17.15 4.43
N ASP A 438 -5.13 -17.39 4.42
CA ASP A 438 -5.99 -17.46 3.23
C ASP A 438 -6.66 -16.13 2.88
N LEU A 439 -6.40 -15.07 3.67
CA LEU A 439 -6.89 -13.74 3.40
C LEU A 439 -6.14 -13.15 2.20
N ALA A 440 -6.86 -12.70 1.16
CA ALA A 440 -6.23 -12.12 -0.02
C ALA A 440 -5.48 -10.83 0.32
N ALA A 441 -4.32 -10.60 -0.31
CA ALA A 441 -3.42 -9.50 -0.01
C ALA A 441 -4.08 -8.10 -0.09
N ASP A 442 -5.05 -7.91 -0.99
CA ASP A 442 -5.75 -6.65 -1.18
C ASP A 442 -7.10 -6.57 -0.44
N SER A 443 -7.40 -7.53 0.44
CA SER A 443 -8.67 -7.62 1.16
C SER A 443 -8.80 -6.69 2.35
N LEU A 444 -7.74 -5.96 2.70
CA LEU A 444 -7.69 -5.07 3.84
C LEU A 444 -7.88 -3.61 3.43
N LYS A 445 -8.56 -2.86 4.31
CA LYS A 445 -8.72 -1.41 4.22
C LYS A 445 -8.39 -0.78 5.56
N ILE A 446 -7.64 0.31 5.52
CA ILE A 446 -7.37 1.15 6.70
C ILE A 446 -8.49 2.16 6.84
N VAL A 447 -9.02 2.29 8.06
CA VAL A 447 -9.92 3.38 8.44
C VAL A 447 -9.25 4.22 9.51
N GLU A 448 -9.14 5.51 9.24
CA GLU A 448 -8.58 6.50 10.17
C GLU A 448 -9.67 6.96 11.14
N LEU A 449 -9.44 6.79 12.44
CA LEU A 449 -10.30 7.29 13.50
C LEU A 449 -9.71 8.57 14.08
N ARG A 450 -10.36 9.70 13.88
CA ARG A 450 -10.00 11.01 14.47
C ARG A 450 -10.55 11.10 15.88
N THR A 451 -9.66 11.17 16.85
CA THR A 451 -10.02 11.18 18.27
C THR A 451 -10.20 12.60 18.83
N GLY A 452 -9.88 13.64 18.05
CA GLY A 452 -9.95 15.03 18.45
C GLY A 452 -8.88 15.47 19.47
N LYS A 453 -8.49 14.57 20.37
CA LYS A 453 -7.44 14.76 21.38
C LYS A 453 -6.42 13.62 21.29
N PHE A 454 -5.23 13.85 21.84
CA PHE A 454 -4.23 12.79 21.97
C PHE A 454 -4.72 11.73 22.97
N MET A 455 -4.60 10.46 22.60
CA MET A 455 -4.73 9.39 23.58
C MET A 455 -3.55 9.42 24.56
N PRO A 456 -3.72 8.95 25.79
CA PRO A 456 -2.65 8.92 26.79
C PRO A 456 -1.38 8.27 26.22
N GLY A 457 -0.25 8.99 26.32
CA GLY A 457 1.05 8.53 25.81
C GLY A 457 1.25 8.63 24.29
N GLU A 458 0.26 9.10 23.54
CA GLU A 458 0.34 9.25 22.08
C GLU A 458 0.68 10.69 21.68
N GLN A 459 1.25 10.83 20.46
CA GLN A 459 1.64 12.13 19.89
C GLN A 459 0.72 12.59 18.75
N GLN A 460 -0.30 11.80 18.43
CA GLN A 460 -1.26 12.09 17.37
C GLN A 460 -2.69 11.93 17.87
N ASN A 461 -3.61 12.68 17.32
CA ASN A 461 -5.03 12.68 17.65
C ASN A 461 -5.87 11.84 16.67
N TRP A 462 -5.24 10.84 16.08
CA TRP A 462 -5.86 9.86 15.20
C TRP A 462 -5.19 8.50 15.36
N ILE A 463 -5.94 7.46 15.07
CA ILE A 463 -5.51 6.06 15.13
C ILE A 463 -6.02 5.33 13.88
N ASN A 464 -5.34 4.26 13.49
CA ASN A 464 -5.74 3.43 12.36
C ASN A 464 -6.32 2.10 12.85
N ILE A 465 -7.47 1.71 12.30
CA ILE A 465 -8.00 0.36 12.41
C ILE A 465 -7.99 -0.32 11.06
N ILE A 466 -8.03 -1.63 11.05
CA ILE A 466 -8.10 -2.45 9.84
C ILE A 466 -9.50 -3.04 9.72
N VAL A 467 -10.10 -2.92 8.54
CA VAL A 467 -11.40 -3.50 8.21
C VAL A 467 -11.32 -4.23 6.87
N LYS A 468 -12.30 -5.07 6.56
CA LYS A 468 -12.37 -5.76 5.29
C LYS A 468 -12.72 -4.80 4.16
N LYS A 469 -11.94 -4.83 3.08
CA LYS A 469 -12.12 -3.95 1.92
C LYS A 469 -13.36 -4.34 1.12
N GLY A 470 -14.14 -3.33 0.73
CA GLY A 470 -15.33 -3.52 -0.10
C GLY A 470 -16.56 -4.01 0.67
N GLU A 471 -16.46 -4.23 1.96
CA GLU A 471 -17.59 -4.58 2.84
C GLU A 471 -17.88 -3.45 3.83
N SER A 472 -19.12 -3.32 4.24
CA SER A 472 -19.49 -2.45 5.36
C SER A 472 -18.92 -3.03 6.65
N PHE A 473 -18.64 -2.16 7.61
CA PHE A 473 -18.08 -2.57 8.90
C PHE A 473 -18.89 -1.97 10.06
N THR A 474 -18.71 -2.51 11.25
CA THR A 474 -19.37 -2.01 12.45
C THR A 474 -18.62 -0.79 13.00
N ALA A 475 -19.35 0.28 13.30
CA ALA A 475 -18.80 1.46 13.95
C ALA A 475 -18.13 1.07 15.28
N PRO A 476 -16.84 1.44 15.51
CA PRO A 476 -16.11 1.04 16.69
C PRO A 476 -16.71 1.60 17.98
N SER A 477 -16.37 1.00 19.14
CA SER A 477 -16.71 1.57 20.45
C SER A 477 -16.15 2.99 20.57
N ALA A 478 -16.85 3.85 21.28
CA ALA A 478 -16.32 5.15 21.70
C ALA A 478 -15.65 5.09 23.10
N GLU A 479 -15.73 3.95 23.76
CA GLU A 479 -15.11 3.72 25.06
C GLU A 479 -13.58 3.67 24.93
N GLY A 480 -12.89 4.20 25.93
CA GLY A 480 -11.42 4.30 25.91
C GLY A 480 -10.87 5.49 25.13
N LEU A 481 -11.70 6.21 24.37
CA LEU A 481 -11.29 7.40 23.64
C LEU A 481 -11.43 8.67 24.46
N PRO A 482 -10.52 9.66 24.27
CA PRO A 482 -10.66 10.96 24.93
C PRO A 482 -11.89 11.70 24.39
N ARG A 483 -12.66 12.29 25.30
CA ARG A 483 -13.84 13.06 24.95
C ARG A 483 -13.43 14.38 24.28
N PRO A 484 -13.98 14.74 23.10
CA PRO A 484 -13.72 16.01 22.44
C PRO A 484 -14.20 17.20 23.31
N ASP A 485 -13.58 18.37 23.09
CA ASP A 485 -13.99 19.59 23.79
C ASP A 485 -15.40 20.02 23.41
N GLY A 486 -16.14 20.55 24.39
CA GLY A 486 -17.51 21.01 24.19
C GLY A 486 -18.57 19.92 24.17
N ILE A 487 -18.19 18.64 24.21
CA ILE A 487 -19.12 17.53 24.34
C ILE A 487 -19.40 17.26 25.83
N SER A 488 -20.67 17.20 26.22
CA SER A 488 -21.07 16.94 27.60
C SER A 488 -20.46 15.64 28.14
N ALA A 489 -20.12 15.63 29.44
CA ALA A 489 -19.61 14.45 30.12
C ALA A 489 -20.59 13.26 30.04
N ASP A 490 -21.88 13.54 30.05
CA ASP A 490 -22.95 12.53 30.03
C ASP A 490 -23.46 12.24 28.61
N ALA A 491 -23.02 13.01 27.59
CA ALA A 491 -23.47 12.77 26.22
C ALA A 491 -22.88 11.49 25.65
N GLN A 492 -23.72 10.75 24.91
CA GLN A 492 -23.27 9.60 24.14
C GLN A 492 -22.33 10.06 23.02
N LEU A 493 -21.17 9.44 22.93
CA LEU A 493 -20.26 9.63 21.81
C LEU A 493 -20.68 8.78 20.61
N TYR A 494 -20.44 9.29 19.40
CA TYR A 494 -20.68 8.62 18.14
C TYR A 494 -19.69 9.10 17.07
N TRP A 495 -19.70 8.51 15.91
CA TRP A 495 -18.79 8.79 14.81
C TRP A 495 -19.47 9.64 13.74
N SER A 496 -18.74 10.54 13.10
CA SER A 496 -19.15 11.27 11.90
C SER A 496 -18.15 10.98 10.77
N ASP A 497 -18.67 10.66 9.58
CA ASP A 497 -17.84 10.51 8.38
C ASP A 497 -17.55 11.88 7.70
N GLU A 498 -16.81 11.83 6.58
CA GLU A 498 -16.44 13.02 5.79
C GLU A 498 -17.65 13.69 5.12
N ASN A 499 -18.77 12.99 4.99
CA ASN A 499 -20.01 13.51 4.40
C ASN A 499 -20.99 14.05 5.48
N GLY A 500 -20.62 13.93 6.74
CA GLY A 500 -21.43 14.38 7.88
C GLY A 500 -22.47 13.36 8.35
N ASN A 501 -22.46 12.11 7.83
CA ASN A 501 -23.31 11.06 8.36
C ASN A 501 -22.81 10.62 9.74
N CYS A 502 -23.73 10.34 10.65
CA CYS A 502 -23.40 9.97 12.02
C CYS A 502 -23.74 8.49 12.30
N TYR A 503 -22.83 7.83 13.01
CA TYR A 503 -22.91 6.41 13.35
C TYR A 503 -22.68 6.23 14.85
N LYS A 504 -23.62 5.60 15.54
CA LYS A 504 -23.42 5.19 16.93
C LYS A 504 -22.50 3.96 16.97
N PRO A 505 -21.77 3.74 18.06
CA PRO A 505 -21.08 2.48 18.26
C PRO A 505 -22.01 1.29 18.00
N GLY A 506 -21.58 0.35 17.14
CA GLY A 506 -22.38 -0.78 16.71
C GLY A 506 -23.20 -0.59 15.43
N ASP A 507 -23.38 0.64 14.95
CA ASP A 507 -24.05 0.90 13.66
C ASP A 507 -23.23 0.39 12.47
N THR A 508 -23.90 0.14 11.35
CA THR A 508 -23.24 -0.24 10.11
C THR A 508 -22.67 0.98 9.39
N VAL A 509 -21.37 0.99 9.13
CA VAL A 509 -20.65 2.01 8.37
C VAL A 509 -20.46 1.52 6.93
N PRO A 510 -20.77 2.34 5.90
CA PRO A 510 -20.57 1.97 4.50
C PRO A 510 -19.12 1.65 4.14
N ALA A 511 -18.93 0.77 3.15
CA ALA A 511 -17.63 0.28 2.72
C ALA A 511 -16.68 1.36 2.16
N ASP A 512 -17.20 2.46 1.65
CA ASP A 512 -16.45 3.58 1.08
C ASP A 512 -15.89 4.54 2.12
N VAL A 513 -16.43 4.55 3.35
CA VAL A 513 -15.95 5.42 4.45
C VAL A 513 -14.55 5.04 4.86
N SER A 514 -13.59 5.97 4.74
CA SER A 514 -12.17 5.79 5.09
C SER A 514 -11.72 6.60 6.30
N ARG A 515 -12.57 7.49 6.79
CA ARG A 515 -12.30 8.30 7.97
C ARG A 515 -13.56 8.49 8.81
N LEU A 516 -13.40 8.34 10.12
CA LEU A 516 -14.42 8.63 11.11
C LEU A 516 -13.86 9.60 12.15
N SER A 517 -14.63 10.62 12.51
CA SER A 517 -14.29 11.58 13.57
C SER A 517 -15.21 11.35 14.76
N ILE A 518 -14.61 11.24 15.97
CA ILE A 518 -15.44 11.11 17.19
C ILE A 518 -16.14 12.42 17.51
N THR A 519 -17.39 12.33 17.85
CA THR A 519 -18.24 13.47 18.15
C THR A 519 -19.31 13.08 19.17
N GLY A 520 -20.22 13.99 19.48
CA GLY A 520 -21.35 13.79 20.38
C GLY A 520 -22.28 14.99 20.36
N ASP A 521 -23.23 15.02 21.28
CA ASP A 521 -24.13 16.14 21.42
C ASP A 521 -23.46 17.29 22.20
N TYR A 522 -23.69 18.51 21.75
CA TYR A 522 -23.16 19.73 22.36
C TYR A 522 -24.16 20.29 23.34
N GLU A 523 -23.67 20.79 24.49
CA GLU A 523 -24.52 21.45 25.45
C GLU A 523 -24.82 22.91 25.01
N VAL A 524 -26.09 23.27 25.00
CA VAL A 524 -26.57 24.63 24.91
C VAL A 524 -27.16 25.02 26.27
N ILE A 525 -26.41 25.81 27.03
CA ILE A 525 -26.72 26.14 28.41
C ILE A 525 -27.34 27.53 28.44
N TYR A 526 -28.50 27.66 29.08
CA TYR A 526 -29.19 28.90 29.34
C TYR A 526 -29.00 29.27 30.81
N LEU A 527 -28.36 30.40 31.07
CA LEU A 527 -28.08 30.89 32.40
C LEU A 527 -28.87 32.19 32.66
N PRO A 528 -29.38 32.43 33.90
CA PRO A 528 -30.13 33.63 34.21
C PRO A 528 -29.27 34.92 34.19
N GLY A 529 -27.93 34.75 34.24
CA GLY A 529 -27.00 35.89 34.33
C GLY A 529 -27.11 36.66 35.64
N THR A 530 -26.46 37.82 35.69
CA THR A 530 -26.38 38.67 36.89
C THR A 530 -27.75 39.23 37.34
N TYR A 531 -28.64 39.47 36.38
CA TYR A 531 -29.91 40.19 36.66
C TYR A 531 -31.15 39.34 36.48
N GLY A 532 -31.05 38.15 35.95
CA GLY A 532 -32.18 37.26 35.74
C GLY A 532 -32.48 36.39 36.94
N THR A 533 -33.73 35.97 37.05
CA THR A 533 -34.22 35.02 38.07
C THR A 533 -34.78 33.78 37.37
N GLY A 534 -34.39 32.60 37.83
CA GLY A 534 -34.79 31.30 37.28
C GLY A 534 -33.65 30.30 37.42
N SER A 535 -33.96 29.03 37.15
CA SER A 535 -32.93 27.95 37.13
C SER A 535 -32.26 27.85 35.77
N ALA A 536 -30.97 27.54 35.75
CA ALA A 536 -30.27 27.20 34.52
C ALA A 536 -30.98 26.01 33.81
N MET A 537 -30.94 26.04 32.48
CA MET A 537 -31.47 24.98 31.63
C MET A 537 -30.43 24.58 30.59
N THR A 538 -30.48 23.31 30.18
CA THR A 538 -29.58 22.78 29.16
C THR A 538 -30.38 22.04 28.09
N ASP A 539 -30.09 22.30 26.84
CA ASP A 539 -30.50 21.51 25.68
C ASP A 539 -29.29 20.81 25.07
N MET A 540 -29.55 19.67 24.46
CA MET A 540 -28.52 18.92 23.73
C MET A 540 -28.71 19.15 22.22
N LYS A 541 -27.69 19.68 21.56
CA LYS A 541 -27.66 19.89 20.12
C LYS A 541 -26.85 18.76 19.46
N PRO A 542 -27.50 17.86 18.71
CA PRO A 542 -26.77 16.78 18.02
C PRO A 542 -25.82 17.34 16.96
N HIS A 543 -24.69 16.65 16.77
CA HIS A 543 -23.71 17.00 15.73
C HIS A 543 -24.36 16.99 14.34
N ASN A 544 -24.04 17.98 13.52
CA ASN A 544 -24.60 18.19 12.17
C ASN A 544 -26.14 18.35 12.09
N ASN A 545 -26.81 18.47 13.22
CA ASN A 545 -28.24 18.81 13.26
C ASN A 545 -28.44 20.26 13.69
N ILE A 546 -29.67 20.70 13.63
CA ILE A 546 -30.09 22.01 14.10
C ILE A 546 -30.70 21.89 15.50
N LEU A 547 -30.56 22.96 16.29
CA LEU A 547 -31.30 23.15 17.55
C LEU A 547 -32.08 24.47 17.47
N THR A 548 -33.37 24.44 17.69
CA THR A 548 -34.17 25.64 17.87
C THR A 548 -33.99 26.14 19.28
N LEU A 549 -33.47 27.36 19.42
CA LEU A 549 -33.24 27.99 20.72
C LEU A 549 -34.56 28.28 21.43
N ARG A 550 -34.54 28.22 22.77
CA ARG A 550 -35.74 28.44 23.57
C ARG A 550 -36.23 29.87 23.54
N GLY A 551 -37.52 30.03 23.79
CA GLY A 551 -38.11 31.34 24.08
C GLY A 551 -37.65 31.91 25.42
N ALA A 552 -38.34 32.91 25.96
CA ALA A 552 -38.02 33.53 27.24
C ALA A 552 -38.07 32.50 28.38
N LEU A 553 -36.99 32.38 29.14
CA LEU A 553 -36.83 31.46 30.26
C LEU A 553 -36.72 32.13 31.60
N PHE A 554 -36.28 33.36 31.62
CA PHE A 554 -35.94 34.04 32.85
C PHE A 554 -36.79 35.29 33.06
N THR A 555 -36.89 35.72 34.28
CA THR A 555 -37.65 36.91 34.69
C THR A 555 -36.72 37.95 35.34
N ARG A 556 -37.04 39.24 35.14
CA ARG A 556 -36.41 40.35 35.79
C ARG A 556 -37.45 41.42 36.03
N ALA A 557 -37.54 41.91 37.30
CA ALA A 557 -38.53 42.92 37.66
C ALA A 557 -38.35 44.19 36.81
N GLY A 558 -39.42 44.66 36.16
CA GLY A 558 -39.43 45.84 35.33
C GLY A 558 -38.80 45.68 33.95
N TYR A 559 -38.41 44.48 33.52
CA TYR A 559 -37.80 44.21 32.23
C TYR A 559 -38.48 43.04 31.56
N THR A 560 -38.44 43.04 30.24
CA THR A 560 -38.89 41.93 29.40
C THR A 560 -37.67 41.30 28.72
N GLN A 561 -37.54 39.97 28.76
CA GLN A 561 -36.51 39.26 27.99
C GLN A 561 -36.86 39.37 26.50
N VAL A 562 -35.88 39.72 25.65
CA VAL A 562 -36.09 39.96 24.20
C VAL A 562 -35.19 39.12 23.31
N GLY A 563 -34.39 38.26 23.88
CA GLY A 563 -33.48 37.37 23.17
C GLY A 563 -32.35 36.84 24.03
N TRP A 564 -31.30 36.43 23.38
CA TRP A 564 -30.14 35.78 23.96
C TRP A 564 -28.84 36.48 23.57
N SER A 565 -27.89 36.50 24.49
CA SER A 565 -26.51 36.94 24.31
C SER A 565 -25.55 35.83 24.70
N THR A 566 -24.37 35.77 24.09
CA THR A 566 -23.26 34.87 24.49
C THR A 566 -22.45 35.45 25.68
N VAL A 567 -22.71 36.67 26.06
CA VAL A 567 -22.05 37.37 27.19
C VAL A 567 -23.11 37.88 28.14
N ASP A 568 -22.92 37.70 29.46
CA ASP A 568 -23.83 38.23 30.47
C ASP A 568 -23.87 39.75 30.42
N GLY A 569 -25.07 40.32 30.23
CA GLY A 569 -25.26 41.75 30.00
C GLY A 569 -24.85 42.26 28.62
N GLY A 570 -24.51 41.39 27.69
CA GLY A 570 -24.14 41.72 26.31
C GLY A 570 -25.32 42.03 25.39
N GLU A 571 -25.00 42.42 24.17
CA GLU A 571 -25.98 42.70 23.11
C GLU A 571 -26.65 41.40 22.63
N LYS A 572 -27.86 41.55 22.03
CA LYS A 572 -28.60 40.42 21.46
C LYS A 572 -27.87 39.82 20.28
N VAL A 573 -27.50 38.53 20.41
CA VAL A 573 -26.89 37.71 19.36
C VAL A 573 -27.93 36.82 18.68
N TYR A 574 -28.85 36.23 19.48
CA TYR A 574 -29.92 35.35 18.99
C TYR A 574 -31.31 35.86 19.43
N GLY A 575 -32.27 35.68 18.54
CA GLY A 575 -33.69 35.81 18.85
C GLY A 575 -34.25 34.56 19.56
N PHE A 576 -35.50 34.64 19.98
CA PHE A 576 -36.24 33.46 20.40
C PHE A 576 -36.54 32.59 19.19
N GLU A 577 -36.44 31.27 19.35
CA GLU A 577 -36.67 30.29 18.29
C GLU A 577 -35.70 30.38 17.10
N ASP A 578 -34.60 31.13 17.23
CA ASP A 578 -33.53 31.09 16.24
C ASP A 578 -32.92 29.72 16.16
N VAL A 579 -32.46 29.35 14.96
CA VAL A 579 -31.85 28.05 14.66
C VAL A 579 -30.34 28.12 14.91
N TYR A 580 -29.86 27.32 15.85
CA TYR A 580 -28.43 27.15 16.12
C TYR A 580 -27.90 25.94 15.34
N THR A 581 -26.91 26.19 14.47
CA THR A 581 -26.34 25.18 13.55
C THR A 581 -24.91 24.76 13.88
N GLN A 582 -24.19 25.55 14.69
CA GLN A 582 -22.77 25.33 14.96
C GLN A 582 -22.54 24.02 15.72
N ASN A 583 -21.46 23.32 15.39
CA ASN A 583 -21.04 22.09 16.07
C ASN A 583 -20.10 22.41 17.24
N GLU A 584 -20.61 23.17 18.21
CA GLU A 584 -19.89 23.57 19.42
C GLU A 584 -20.85 23.86 20.57
N ALA A 585 -20.34 23.82 21.81
CA ALA A 585 -21.12 24.14 22.98
C ALA A 585 -21.42 25.67 23.02
N LEU A 586 -22.58 26.03 23.58
CA LEU A 586 -23.03 27.41 23.61
C LEU A 586 -23.58 27.75 25.00
N THR A 587 -23.16 28.89 25.55
CA THR A 587 -23.76 29.46 26.77
C THR A 587 -24.51 30.74 26.43
N LEU A 588 -25.75 30.82 26.86
CA LEU A 588 -26.67 31.90 26.55
C LEU A 588 -27.16 32.59 27.82
N TYR A 589 -27.19 33.90 27.76
CA TYR A 589 -27.70 34.81 28.81
C TYR A 589 -28.85 35.63 28.25
N PRO A 590 -29.86 35.99 29.08
CA PRO A 590 -31.00 36.77 28.64
C PRO A 590 -30.61 38.22 28.32
N VAL A 591 -31.15 38.71 27.22
CA VAL A 591 -31.09 40.15 26.89
C VAL A 591 -32.37 40.80 27.34
N TRP A 592 -32.23 41.90 28.05
CA TRP A 592 -33.32 42.58 28.71
C TRP A 592 -33.66 43.93 28.06
N ASN A 593 -34.95 44.18 27.86
CA ASN A 593 -35.48 45.49 27.50
C ASN A 593 -36.28 46.06 28.66
N ALA A 594 -36.06 47.30 29.03
CA ALA A 594 -36.82 47.95 30.11
C ALA A 594 -38.29 48.12 29.70
N ASN A 595 -39.18 47.76 30.58
CA ASN A 595 -40.60 47.97 30.36
C ASN A 595 -40.93 49.48 30.51
N GLN A 596 -41.80 49.95 29.66
CA GLN A 596 -42.29 51.33 29.76
C GLN A 596 -43.53 51.39 30.64
N TYR A 597 -43.53 52.38 31.54
CA TYR A 597 -44.63 52.62 32.39
C TYR A 597 -45.13 54.07 32.19
N THR A 598 -46.43 54.26 32.12
CA THR A 598 -47.07 55.53 31.95
C THR A 598 -47.64 55.98 33.32
N ILE A 599 -47.20 57.13 33.78
CA ILE A 599 -47.69 57.77 34.95
C ILE A 599 -48.75 58.78 34.52
N THR A 600 -49.96 58.62 35.03
CA THR A 600 -51.07 59.57 34.85
C THR A 600 -51.30 60.32 36.13
N PHE A 601 -51.61 61.61 36.00
CA PHE A 601 -51.81 62.50 37.13
C PHE A 601 -53.32 62.74 37.33
N ASP A 602 -53.81 62.51 38.55
CA ASP A 602 -55.14 62.95 38.94
C ASP A 602 -54.99 64.36 39.53
N THR A 603 -55.41 65.37 38.79
CA THR A 603 -55.25 66.76 39.16
C THR A 603 -56.39 67.32 40.06
N ALA A 604 -57.34 66.40 40.45
CA ALA A 604 -58.48 66.75 41.35
C ALA A 604 -59.23 68.00 40.93
N GLY A 605 -59.33 68.29 39.61
CA GLY A 605 -59.99 69.48 39.06
C GLY A 605 -59.09 70.65 38.71
N GLY A 606 -57.77 70.49 38.89
CA GLY A 606 -56.74 71.46 38.41
C GLY A 606 -56.46 71.32 36.92
N SER A 607 -55.45 72.03 36.39
CA SER A 607 -55.04 71.97 35.02
C SER A 607 -54.54 70.52 34.66
N GLU A 608 -54.88 70.02 33.49
CA GLU A 608 -54.47 68.76 33.01
C GLU A 608 -52.92 68.70 32.89
N ILE A 609 -52.35 67.63 33.45
CA ILE A 609 -50.89 67.30 33.29
C ILE A 609 -50.77 66.11 32.32
N ALA A 610 -50.00 66.29 31.25
CA ALA A 610 -49.79 65.25 30.30
C ALA A 610 -49.16 64.01 30.96
N PRO A 611 -49.55 62.81 30.60
CA PRO A 611 -48.93 61.53 31.06
C PRO A 611 -47.44 61.51 30.71
N ILE A 612 -46.63 60.98 31.64
CA ILE A 612 -45.20 60.75 31.41
C ILE A 612 -44.99 59.27 31.19
N THR A 613 -44.45 58.86 30.01
CA THR A 613 -44.05 57.49 29.74
C THR A 613 -42.52 57.40 29.82
N GLN A 614 -42.05 56.53 30.67
CA GLN A 614 -40.61 56.29 30.89
C GLN A 614 -40.29 54.83 31.08
N ASP A 615 -39.02 54.48 30.77
CA ASP A 615 -38.50 53.15 31.00
C ASP A 615 -38.36 52.90 32.52
N TYR A 616 -38.60 51.64 32.89
CA TYR A 616 -38.43 51.19 34.28
C TYR A 616 -37.05 51.55 34.83
N GLY A 617 -36.99 52.16 36.01
CA GLY A 617 -35.75 52.51 36.69
C GLY A 617 -35.15 53.84 36.25
N THR A 618 -35.82 54.57 35.34
CA THR A 618 -35.44 55.99 35.07
C THR A 618 -36.03 56.90 36.09
N GLU A 619 -35.24 57.89 36.50
CA GLU A 619 -35.70 58.93 37.45
C GLU A 619 -36.69 59.87 36.75
N ILE A 620 -37.81 60.13 37.41
CA ILE A 620 -38.81 61.11 36.93
C ILE A 620 -38.29 62.49 37.22
N THR A 621 -37.90 63.24 36.21
CA THR A 621 -37.57 64.63 36.30
C THR A 621 -38.84 65.47 36.04
N ALA A 622 -39.21 66.30 36.99
CA ALA A 622 -40.35 67.20 36.90
C ALA A 622 -40.11 68.30 35.87
#